data_a574ef4f2e6b551250c7f02cc9dcb6bf
#
_entry.id   a574ef4f2e6b551250c7f02cc9dcb6bf
#
_cell.length_a   1.000
_cell.length_b   1.000
_cell.length_c   1.000
_cell.angle_alpha   90.00
_cell.angle_beta   90.00
_cell.angle_gamma   90.00
#
_symmetry.space_group_name_H-M   'P 1'
#
loop_
_entity.id
_entity.type
_entity.pdbx_description
1 polymer ?
#
loop_
_entity_poly.entity_id
_entity_poly.type
_entity_poly.pdbx_seq_one_letter_code
_entity_poly.pdbx_strand_id
1 'polypeptide(L)'
;MAGTPPGPPRHRPVESALSRGSALTNPPTNTGALITVEGVDGAGKSTQIALLTRHLRARGREVVTTREPGATPLGREIRRLLLESDTALEPLAELLLFLADRVEHVQRVIQPALAAGAIVLCDRFSDSTIAYQGYGRNGDIARVRRWDAESRDGLSPHLTLLLDCPVAVASARLQDAADRYHVLDGAFHERVRAGFLALAEAEPERVRRIDASADIAHVRNEIAGIVDAWLAERTR
;
A
#
# COMPACT_ATOMS: atom_id res chain seq x y z
N MET A 1 -56.16 33.79 13.76
CA MET A 1 -55.97 33.12 12.47
C MET A 1 -54.54 32.61 12.43
N ALA A 2 -54.34 31.33 12.63
CA ALA A 2 -53.02 30.70 12.64
C ALA A 2 -52.73 30.12 11.25
N GLY A 3 -51.67 30.63 10.62
CA GLY A 3 -51.23 30.17 9.31
C GLY A 3 -50.47 28.84 9.39
N THR A 4 -50.88 27.91 8.56
CA THR A 4 -50.30 26.57 8.40
C THR A 4 -48.87 26.67 7.80
N PRO A 5 -47.87 25.90 8.29
CA PRO A 5 -46.54 25.92 7.72
C PRO A 5 -46.50 25.22 6.37
N PRO A 6 -45.58 25.60 5.45
CA PRO A 6 -45.43 24.96 4.13
C PRO A 6 -44.84 23.57 4.25
N GLY A 7 -45.40 22.63 3.47
CA GLY A 7 -44.94 21.24 3.38
C GLY A 7 -43.62 21.09 2.64
N PRO A 8 -42.96 19.91 2.77
CA PRO A 8 -41.64 19.64 2.19
C PRO A 8 -41.66 19.60 0.66
N PRO A 9 -40.53 19.94 0.00
CA PRO A 9 -40.44 19.97 -1.45
C PRO A 9 -40.57 18.55 -2.07
N ARG A 10 -41.41 18.47 -3.10
CA ARG A 10 -41.61 17.22 -3.87
C ARG A 10 -40.42 16.95 -4.77
N HIS A 11 -39.78 15.80 -4.59
CA HIS A 11 -38.78 15.28 -5.52
C HIS A 11 -39.44 14.99 -6.90
N ARG A 12 -38.91 15.61 -7.94
CA ARG A 12 -39.19 15.23 -9.33
C ARG A 12 -38.40 13.96 -9.68
N PRO A 13 -39.00 12.99 -10.36
CA PRO A 13 -38.27 11.85 -10.91
C PRO A 13 -37.37 12.33 -12.05
N VAL A 14 -36.10 11.90 -12.02
CA VAL A 14 -35.16 12.06 -13.13
C VAL A 14 -35.47 10.98 -14.13
N GLU A 15 -36.07 11.36 -15.25
CA GLU A 15 -36.31 10.47 -16.39
C GLU A 15 -34.98 10.01 -16.99
N SER A 16 -34.90 8.72 -17.22
CA SER A 16 -33.81 7.98 -17.84
C SER A 16 -33.56 8.45 -19.28
N ALA A 17 -32.33 8.92 -19.53
CA ALA A 17 -31.78 8.97 -20.90
C ALA A 17 -31.00 7.69 -21.17
N LEU A 18 -31.71 6.60 -21.45
CA LEU A 18 -31.15 5.44 -22.14
C LEU A 18 -31.23 5.70 -23.63
N SER A 19 -30.12 5.84 -24.31
CA SER A 19 -29.84 5.39 -25.66
C SER A 19 -28.64 6.11 -26.26
N ARG A 20 -27.54 5.37 -26.40
CA ARG A 20 -26.84 5.24 -27.70
C ARG A 20 -25.78 4.15 -27.53
N GLY A 21 -25.90 3.14 -28.37
CA GLY A 21 -25.00 2.01 -28.46
C GLY A 21 -23.53 2.45 -28.60
N SER A 22 -22.75 2.05 -27.65
CA SER A 22 -21.29 2.05 -27.75
C SER A 22 -20.88 0.63 -28.11
N ALA A 23 -20.13 0.52 -29.19
CA ALA A 23 -19.56 -0.72 -29.68
C ALA A 23 -18.95 -1.52 -28.51
N LEU A 24 -19.26 -2.81 -28.49
CA LEU A 24 -18.62 -3.79 -27.62
C LEU A 24 -17.12 -3.82 -27.97
N THR A 25 -16.35 -2.91 -27.40
CA THR A 25 -14.91 -3.11 -27.31
C THR A 25 -14.71 -4.23 -26.29
N ASN A 26 -14.10 -5.33 -26.73
CA ASN A 26 -13.67 -6.39 -25.83
C ASN A 26 -13.00 -5.73 -24.61
N PRO A 27 -13.34 -6.16 -23.36
CA PRO A 27 -12.67 -5.64 -22.20
C PRO A 27 -11.15 -5.86 -22.39
N PRO A 28 -10.31 -4.88 -22.05
CA PRO A 28 -8.88 -5.05 -22.18
C PRO A 28 -8.50 -6.31 -21.40
N THR A 29 -7.78 -7.22 -22.05
CA THR A 29 -7.22 -8.46 -21.44
C THR A 29 -6.20 -8.18 -20.36
N ASN A 30 -6.02 -6.93 -19.97
CA ASN A 30 -5.07 -6.47 -19.00
C ASN A 30 -5.80 -6.21 -17.66
N THR A 31 -5.96 -7.27 -16.86
CA THR A 31 -6.40 -7.10 -15.46
C THR A 31 -5.35 -6.31 -14.70
N GLY A 32 -5.75 -5.22 -14.04
CA GLY A 32 -4.86 -4.41 -13.20
C GLY A 32 -4.15 -5.26 -12.14
N ALA A 33 -3.02 -4.79 -11.64
CA ALA A 33 -2.21 -5.52 -10.68
C ALA A 33 -1.75 -4.62 -9.53
N LEU A 34 -1.90 -5.09 -8.29
CA LEU A 34 -1.35 -4.43 -7.10
C LEU A 34 0.01 -5.06 -6.77
N ILE A 35 1.06 -4.28 -6.86
CA ILE A 35 2.43 -4.63 -6.46
C ILE A 35 2.81 -3.73 -5.29
N THR A 36 3.15 -4.32 -4.15
CA THR A 36 3.59 -3.57 -2.97
C THR A 36 5.11 -3.65 -2.82
N VAL A 37 5.70 -2.59 -2.27
CA VAL A 37 7.12 -2.54 -1.96
C VAL A 37 7.25 -2.35 -0.46
N GLU A 38 7.84 -3.32 0.20
CA GLU A 38 7.90 -3.45 1.65
C GLU A 38 9.35 -3.52 2.15
N GLY A 39 9.53 -3.35 3.44
CA GLY A 39 10.83 -3.38 4.11
C GLY A 39 10.96 -2.27 5.14
N VAL A 40 12.00 -2.33 5.98
CA VAL A 40 12.27 -1.34 7.02
C VAL A 40 12.53 0.05 6.43
N ASP A 41 12.49 1.10 7.26
CA ASP A 41 12.85 2.45 6.83
C ASP A 41 14.34 2.49 6.47
N GLY A 42 14.69 3.22 5.40
CA GLY A 42 16.05 3.22 4.87
C GLY A 42 16.39 2.06 3.92
N ALA A 43 15.50 1.09 3.71
CA ALA A 43 15.73 -0.01 2.75
C ALA A 43 15.77 0.42 1.27
N GLY A 44 15.42 1.67 0.94
CA GLY A 44 15.50 2.20 -0.43
C GLY A 44 14.22 2.07 -1.25
N LYS A 45 13.06 1.81 -0.60
CA LYS A 45 11.75 1.61 -1.26
C LYS A 45 11.40 2.70 -2.28
N SER A 46 11.40 3.96 -1.87
CA SER A 46 10.98 5.08 -2.74
C SER A 46 11.88 5.23 -3.97
N THR A 47 13.18 4.97 -3.83
CA THR A 47 14.13 4.95 -4.95
C THR A 47 13.78 3.85 -5.95
N GLN A 48 13.54 2.64 -5.46
CA GLN A 48 13.23 1.48 -6.32
C GLN A 48 11.84 1.60 -6.96
N ILE A 49 10.85 2.15 -6.27
CA ILE A 49 9.53 2.45 -6.84
C ILE A 49 9.66 3.43 -8.01
N ALA A 50 10.45 4.51 -7.87
CA ALA A 50 10.66 5.47 -8.95
C ALA A 50 11.36 4.83 -10.16
N LEU A 51 12.32 3.93 -9.94
CA LEU A 51 13.02 3.19 -10.98
C LEU A 51 12.10 2.19 -11.68
N LEU A 52 11.33 1.39 -10.94
CA LEU A 52 10.37 0.43 -11.45
C LEU A 52 9.24 1.12 -12.23
N THR A 53 8.75 2.27 -11.75
CA THR A 53 7.75 3.07 -12.47
C THR A 53 8.24 3.45 -13.86
N ARG A 54 9.47 3.95 -13.98
CA ARG A 54 10.08 4.29 -15.28
C ARG A 54 10.22 3.05 -16.18
N HIS A 55 10.65 1.94 -15.60
CA HIS A 55 10.82 0.68 -16.31
C HIS A 55 9.49 0.17 -16.91
N LEU A 56 8.42 0.17 -16.14
CA LEU A 56 7.10 -0.30 -16.58
C LEU A 56 6.47 0.65 -17.61
N ARG A 57 6.56 1.96 -17.38
CA ARG A 57 6.05 2.96 -18.34
C ARG A 57 6.78 2.91 -19.67
N ALA A 58 8.10 2.68 -19.69
CA ALA A 58 8.86 2.47 -20.93
C ALA A 58 8.41 1.23 -21.72
N ARG A 59 7.69 0.30 -21.07
CA ARG A 59 7.06 -0.88 -21.70
C ARG A 59 5.57 -0.67 -22.03
N GLY A 60 5.10 0.57 -22.02
CA GLY A 60 3.72 0.92 -22.36
C GLY A 60 2.69 0.55 -21.30
N ARG A 61 3.12 0.27 -20.05
CA ARG A 61 2.19 -0.03 -18.97
C ARG A 61 1.67 1.26 -18.33
N GLU A 62 0.36 1.31 -18.06
CA GLU A 62 -0.21 2.34 -17.19
C GLU A 62 0.16 2.04 -15.74
N VAL A 63 0.76 3.01 -15.04
CA VAL A 63 1.28 2.82 -13.68
C VAL A 63 0.81 3.94 -12.78
N VAL A 64 0.10 3.56 -11.71
CA VAL A 64 -0.28 4.42 -10.59
C VAL A 64 0.67 4.15 -9.42
N THR A 65 1.39 5.17 -8.98
CA THR A 65 2.23 5.09 -7.77
C THR A 65 1.49 5.68 -6.59
N THR A 66 1.50 4.96 -5.47
CA THR A 66 0.80 5.37 -4.26
C THR A 66 1.56 4.90 -3.01
N ARG A 67 1.05 5.22 -1.81
CA ARG A 67 1.70 4.84 -0.54
C ARG A 67 0.73 4.78 0.62
N GLU A 68 1.08 4.08 1.69
CA GLU A 68 0.43 4.13 2.99
C GLU A 68 1.43 4.50 4.12
N PRO A 69 0.97 5.33 5.07
CA PRO A 69 -0.27 6.11 5.03
C PRO A 69 -0.12 7.38 4.19
N GLY A 70 -1.27 7.96 3.76
CA GLY A 70 -1.29 9.33 3.26
C GLY A 70 -1.60 9.54 1.79
N ALA A 71 -2.18 8.57 1.09
CA ALA A 71 -2.51 8.69 -0.34
C ALA A 71 -3.76 9.56 -0.62
N THR A 72 -4.67 9.67 0.33
CA THR A 72 -5.94 10.41 0.20
C THR A 72 -5.93 11.70 1.04
N PRO A 73 -6.90 12.62 0.87
CA PRO A 73 -7.02 13.77 1.76
C PRO A 73 -7.14 13.38 3.25
N LEU A 74 -8.01 12.42 3.58
CA LEU A 74 -8.11 11.86 4.94
C LEU A 74 -6.81 11.19 5.36
N GLY A 75 -6.22 10.40 4.48
CA GLY A 75 -4.95 9.71 4.74
C GLY A 75 -3.82 10.66 5.08
N ARG A 76 -3.75 11.86 4.48
CA ARG A 76 -2.73 12.86 4.84
C ARG A 76 -2.88 13.37 6.27
N GLU A 77 -4.12 13.59 6.75
CA GLU A 77 -4.36 13.96 8.14
C GLU A 77 -3.99 12.81 9.10
N ILE A 78 -4.35 11.57 8.74
CA ILE A 78 -3.97 10.39 9.51
C ILE A 78 -2.43 10.26 9.55
N ARG A 79 -1.75 10.45 8.42
CA ARG A 79 -0.28 10.40 8.35
C ARG A 79 0.35 11.42 9.30
N ARG A 80 -0.17 12.66 9.32
CA ARG A 80 0.32 13.70 10.23
C ARG A 80 0.18 13.29 11.69
N LEU A 81 -0.96 12.71 12.07
CA LEU A 81 -1.16 12.19 13.43
C LEU A 81 -0.22 11.03 13.75
N LEU A 82 -0.02 10.12 12.81
CA LEU A 82 0.78 8.91 13.01
C LEU A 82 2.28 9.19 13.04
N LEU A 83 2.79 10.10 12.22
CA LEU A 83 4.23 10.23 11.97
C LEU A 83 4.84 11.55 12.43
N GLU A 84 4.05 12.63 12.46
CA GLU A 84 4.54 13.99 12.68
C GLU A 84 4.08 14.59 14.01
N SER A 85 3.15 13.94 14.72
CA SER A 85 2.64 14.40 16.01
C SER A 85 3.51 13.89 17.16
N ASP A 86 3.79 14.76 18.13
CA ASP A 86 4.43 14.40 19.39
C ASP A 86 3.52 13.61 20.34
N THR A 87 2.23 13.46 19.98
CA THR A 87 1.26 12.72 20.80
C THR A 87 1.59 11.23 20.81
N ALA A 88 1.88 10.69 21.98
CA ALA A 88 1.99 9.25 22.15
C ALA A 88 0.62 8.61 21.89
N LEU A 89 0.58 7.64 20.98
CA LEU A 89 -0.62 6.88 20.67
C LEU A 89 -0.56 5.51 21.36
N GLU A 90 -1.68 5.10 21.93
CA GLU A 90 -1.85 3.73 22.37
C GLU A 90 -1.75 2.78 21.16
N PRO A 91 -1.11 1.60 21.29
CA PRO A 91 -0.88 0.68 20.17
C PRO A 91 -2.15 0.32 19.39
N LEU A 92 -3.28 0.21 20.08
CA LEU A 92 -4.56 -0.06 19.44
C LEU A 92 -5.06 1.13 18.61
N ALA A 93 -4.93 2.33 19.12
CA ALA A 93 -5.31 3.56 18.40
C ALA A 93 -4.44 3.75 17.15
N GLU A 94 -3.12 3.50 17.27
CA GLU A 94 -2.19 3.52 16.16
C GLU A 94 -2.61 2.54 15.06
N LEU A 95 -2.90 1.27 15.40
CA LEU A 95 -3.40 0.25 14.47
C LEU A 95 -4.68 0.72 13.77
N LEU A 96 -5.67 1.20 14.51
CA LEU A 96 -6.95 1.64 13.95
C LEU A 96 -6.80 2.81 12.97
N LEU A 97 -5.86 3.73 13.21
CA LEU A 97 -5.57 4.82 12.29
C LEU A 97 -4.94 4.30 10.99
N PHE A 98 -4.01 3.35 11.04
CA PHE A 98 -3.47 2.71 9.82
C PHE A 98 -4.57 2.00 9.03
N LEU A 99 -5.48 1.29 9.70
CA LEU A 99 -6.58 0.61 9.05
C LEU A 99 -7.60 1.57 8.44
N ALA A 100 -7.89 2.70 9.11
CA ALA A 100 -8.75 3.74 8.56
C ALA A 100 -8.17 4.39 7.30
N ASP A 101 -6.86 4.69 7.27
CA ASP A 101 -6.16 5.14 6.06
C ASP A 101 -6.30 4.11 4.93
N ARG A 102 -6.10 2.82 5.24
CA ARG A 102 -6.19 1.72 4.27
C ARG A 102 -7.57 1.58 3.64
N VAL A 103 -8.63 1.61 4.44
CA VAL A 103 -10.01 1.57 3.93
C VAL A 103 -10.23 2.65 2.86
N GLU A 104 -9.89 3.89 3.20
CA GLU A 104 -10.07 5.03 2.29
C GLU A 104 -9.16 4.91 1.05
N HIS A 105 -7.92 4.46 1.23
CA HIS A 105 -6.95 4.28 0.16
C HIS A 105 -7.38 3.18 -0.83
N VAL A 106 -7.82 2.04 -0.33
CA VAL A 106 -8.30 0.93 -1.16
C VAL A 106 -9.47 1.37 -2.02
N GLN A 107 -10.47 2.02 -1.41
CA GLN A 107 -11.70 2.39 -2.10
C GLN A 107 -11.51 3.57 -3.08
N ARG A 108 -10.68 4.57 -2.73
CA ARG A 108 -10.55 5.80 -3.51
C ARG A 108 -9.43 5.78 -4.54
N VAL A 109 -8.41 4.93 -4.35
CA VAL A 109 -7.22 4.96 -5.22
C VAL A 109 -6.96 3.59 -5.83
N ILE A 110 -6.82 2.54 -5.00
CA ILE A 110 -6.33 1.25 -5.50
C ILE A 110 -7.37 0.56 -6.37
N GLN A 111 -8.59 0.34 -5.88
CA GLN A 111 -9.63 -0.36 -6.63
C GLN A 111 -9.98 0.34 -7.96
N PRO A 112 -10.17 1.68 -8.03
CA PRO A 112 -10.41 2.36 -9.29
C PRO A 112 -9.27 2.19 -10.30
N ALA A 113 -8.00 2.25 -9.84
CA ALA A 113 -6.85 2.07 -10.71
C ALA A 113 -6.76 0.63 -11.25
N LEU A 114 -7.01 -0.36 -10.39
CA LEU A 114 -7.05 -1.77 -10.80
C LEU A 114 -8.18 -2.03 -11.80
N ALA A 115 -9.35 -1.46 -11.58
CA ALA A 115 -10.49 -1.56 -12.51
C ALA A 115 -10.21 -0.92 -13.87
N ALA A 116 -9.37 0.12 -13.91
CA ALA A 116 -8.89 0.73 -15.14
C ALA A 116 -7.76 -0.07 -15.83
N GLY A 117 -7.33 -1.22 -15.26
CA GLY A 117 -6.26 -2.05 -15.81
C GLY A 117 -4.84 -1.57 -15.49
N ALA A 118 -4.68 -0.60 -14.60
CA ALA A 118 -3.36 -0.08 -14.23
C ALA A 118 -2.59 -1.02 -13.32
N ILE A 119 -1.26 -0.95 -13.38
CA ILE A 119 -0.37 -1.50 -12.36
C ILE A 119 -0.27 -0.48 -11.23
N VAL A 120 -0.72 -0.85 -10.03
CA VAL A 120 -0.59 -0.03 -8.83
C VAL A 120 0.70 -0.42 -8.10
N LEU A 121 1.65 0.51 -7.97
CA LEU A 121 2.85 0.36 -7.15
C LEU A 121 2.62 1.09 -5.82
N CYS A 122 2.54 0.34 -4.73
CA CYS A 122 2.25 0.90 -3.40
C CYS A 122 3.48 0.81 -2.48
N ASP A 123 3.95 1.95 -1.98
CA ASP A 123 4.96 2.02 -0.92
C ASP A 123 4.29 1.73 0.41
N ARG A 124 4.50 0.54 0.94
CA ARG A 124 3.82 -0.06 2.11
C ARG A 124 2.34 -0.36 1.89
N PHE A 125 1.91 -1.46 2.46
CA PHE A 125 0.52 -1.90 2.51
C PHE A 125 0.31 -2.82 3.71
N SER A 126 -0.49 -3.84 3.56
CA SER A 126 -0.89 -4.84 4.54
C SER A 126 0.29 -5.47 5.31
N ASP A 127 1.35 -5.86 4.61
CA ASP A 127 2.50 -6.52 5.22
C ASP A 127 3.24 -5.60 6.20
N SER A 128 3.28 -4.28 5.95
CA SER A 128 3.78 -3.30 6.93
C SER A 128 2.98 -3.28 8.22
N THR A 129 1.66 -3.36 8.18
CA THR A 129 0.83 -3.39 9.40
C THR A 129 1.12 -4.63 10.23
N ILE A 130 1.24 -5.78 9.59
CA ILE A 130 1.57 -7.03 10.29
C ILE A 130 2.98 -6.94 10.90
N ALA A 131 3.95 -6.43 10.15
CA ALA A 131 5.32 -6.31 10.63
C ALA A 131 5.46 -5.28 11.77
N TYR A 132 4.87 -4.08 11.63
CA TYR A 132 5.04 -2.99 12.61
C TYR A 132 4.13 -3.17 13.82
N GLN A 133 2.81 -3.28 13.63
CA GLN A 133 1.84 -3.37 14.74
C GLN A 133 1.74 -4.78 15.31
N GLY A 134 1.98 -5.82 14.51
CA GLY A 134 2.03 -7.21 14.97
C GLY A 134 3.36 -7.52 15.66
N TYR A 135 4.42 -7.65 14.88
CA TYR A 135 5.74 -8.06 15.40
C TYR A 135 6.45 -6.93 16.16
N GLY A 136 6.57 -5.74 15.57
CA GLY A 136 7.29 -4.60 16.16
C GLY A 136 6.75 -4.20 17.53
N ARG A 137 5.43 -4.04 17.65
CA ARG A 137 4.72 -3.68 18.89
C ARG A 137 4.42 -4.88 19.81
N ASN A 138 4.81 -6.12 19.45
CA ASN A 138 4.43 -7.35 20.13
C ASN A 138 2.91 -7.48 20.29
N GLY A 139 2.16 -7.06 19.25
CA GLY A 139 0.71 -7.12 19.22
C GLY A 139 0.18 -8.55 19.00
N ASP A 140 -1.12 -8.72 19.17
CA ASP A 140 -1.79 -9.96 18.80
C ASP A 140 -1.84 -10.07 17.26
N ILE A 141 -0.93 -10.87 16.69
CA ILE A 141 -0.77 -11.03 15.24
C ILE A 141 -2.05 -11.56 14.59
N ALA A 142 -2.79 -12.46 15.24
CA ALA A 142 -4.02 -13.00 14.69
C ALA A 142 -5.11 -11.93 14.58
N ARG A 143 -5.23 -11.07 15.59
CA ARG A 143 -6.14 -9.92 15.58
C ARG A 143 -5.73 -8.90 14.52
N VAL A 144 -4.44 -8.56 14.44
CA VAL A 144 -3.91 -7.62 13.43
C VAL A 144 -4.23 -8.12 12.02
N ARG A 145 -3.96 -9.39 11.72
CA ARG A 145 -4.24 -10.01 10.41
C ARG A 145 -5.73 -9.96 10.07
N ARG A 146 -6.61 -10.29 11.02
CA ARG A 146 -8.06 -10.28 10.80
C ARG A 146 -8.57 -8.89 10.48
N TRP A 147 -8.20 -7.88 11.28
CA TRP A 147 -8.65 -6.51 11.06
C TRP A 147 -8.03 -5.89 9.81
N ASP A 148 -6.79 -6.21 9.51
CA ASP A 148 -6.16 -5.85 8.25
C ASP A 148 -6.95 -6.40 7.05
N ALA A 149 -7.31 -7.67 7.06
CA ALA A 149 -8.07 -8.29 5.98
C ALA A 149 -9.45 -7.63 5.79
N GLU A 150 -10.14 -7.29 6.88
CA GLU A 150 -11.40 -6.55 6.85
C GLU A 150 -11.21 -5.12 6.28
N SER A 151 -10.14 -4.42 6.66
CA SER A 151 -9.88 -3.03 6.21
C SER A 151 -9.60 -2.90 4.72
N ARG A 152 -9.14 -3.96 4.07
CA ARG A 152 -8.84 -3.98 2.63
C ARG A 152 -9.88 -4.70 1.79
N ASP A 153 -11.04 -5.04 2.39
CA ASP A 153 -12.15 -5.73 1.71
C ASP A 153 -11.68 -7.00 0.96
N GLY A 154 -10.83 -7.78 1.59
CA GLY A 154 -10.22 -8.99 1.03
C GLY A 154 -9.18 -8.76 -0.08
N LEU A 155 -8.94 -7.51 -0.53
CA LEU A 155 -7.90 -7.21 -1.51
C LEU A 155 -6.52 -7.62 -0.97
N SER A 156 -5.81 -8.46 -1.70
CA SER A 156 -4.42 -8.84 -1.39
C SER A 156 -3.48 -8.33 -2.47
N PRO A 157 -2.24 -7.96 -2.12
CA PRO A 157 -1.22 -7.71 -3.12
C PRO A 157 -1.05 -8.92 -4.03
N HIS A 158 -0.94 -8.70 -5.32
CA HIS A 158 -0.65 -9.75 -6.29
C HIS A 158 0.83 -10.15 -6.26
N LEU A 159 1.69 -9.18 -5.91
CA LEU A 159 3.13 -9.37 -5.73
C LEU A 159 3.61 -8.40 -4.65
N THR A 160 4.46 -8.84 -3.74
CA THR A 160 5.18 -8.00 -2.78
C THR A 160 6.67 -8.10 -3.03
N LEU A 161 7.32 -6.97 -3.20
CA LEU A 161 8.76 -6.84 -3.31
C LEU A 161 9.29 -6.45 -1.92
N LEU A 162 9.82 -7.42 -1.17
CA LEU A 162 10.40 -7.18 0.14
C LEU A 162 11.87 -6.79 0.00
N LEU A 163 12.17 -5.53 0.21
CA LEU A 163 13.52 -5.00 0.27
C LEU A 163 14.11 -5.31 1.66
N ASP A 164 14.76 -6.47 1.78
CA ASP A 164 15.40 -6.87 3.03
C ASP A 164 16.76 -6.20 3.17
N CYS A 165 16.96 -5.52 4.28
CA CYS A 165 18.19 -4.83 4.61
C CYS A 165 18.47 -4.98 6.12
N PRO A 166 19.70 -5.30 6.54
CA PRO A 166 20.07 -5.26 7.94
C PRO A 166 19.74 -3.89 8.55
N VAL A 167 19.15 -3.90 9.75
CA VAL A 167 18.67 -2.66 10.41
C VAL A 167 19.79 -1.63 10.53
N ALA A 168 21.02 -2.06 10.87
CA ALA A 168 22.17 -1.16 10.96
C ALA A 168 22.48 -0.45 9.63
N VAL A 169 22.37 -1.16 8.49
CA VAL A 169 22.61 -0.60 7.16
C VAL A 169 21.48 0.36 6.77
N ALA A 170 20.24 -0.02 7.06
CA ALA A 170 19.07 0.81 6.79
C ALA A 170 19.09 2.11 7.60
N SER A 171 19.38 2.03 8.90
CA SER A 171 19.51 3.20 9.78
C SER A 171 20.63 4.15 9.36
N ALA A 172 21.76 3.64 8.90
CA ALA A 172 22.86 4.47 8.40
C ALA A 172 22.49 5.30 7.15
N ARG A 173 21.46 4.88 6.40
CA ARG A 173 20.96 5.60 5.22
C ARG A 173 19.93 6.69 5.55
N LEU A 174 19.43 6.72 6.79
CA LEU A 174 18.40 7.65 7.26
C LEU A 174 19.05 8.84 7.98
N GLN A 175 19.96 9.57 7.33
CA GLN A 175 20.77 10.60 8.02
C GLN A 175 20.00 11.81 8.53
N ASP A 176 18.73 12.07 8.12
CA ASP A 176 17.96 13.28 8.48
C ASP A 176 16.43 13.09 8.63
N ALA A 177 15.94 11.89 8.85
CA ALA A 177 14.50 11.66 8.86
C ALA A 177 13.89 11.80 10.27
N ALA A 178 13.12 12.84 10.50
CA ALA A 178 12.40 13.13 11.75
C ALA A 178 11.02 12.43 11.80
N ASP A 179 10.97 11.10 11.66
CA ASP A 179 9.75 10.32 11.83
C ASP A 179 9.77 9.62 13.19
N ARG A 180 8.62 9.57 13.91
CA ARG A 180 8.55 8.97 15.25
C ARG A 180 8.98 7.50 15.30
N TYR A 181 8.91 6.77 14.21
CA TYR A 181 9.39 5.39 14.14
C TYR A 181 10.92 5.29 14.10
N HIS A 182 11.61 6.32 13.57
CA HIS A 182 13.07 6.38 13.57
C HIS A 182 13.67 6.54 14.97
N VAL A 183 12.89 7.06 15.92
CA VAL A 183 13.31 7.24 17.31
C VAL A 183 13.16 5.94 18.13
N LEU A 184 12.46 4.93 17.60
CA LEU A 184 12.32 3.65 18.29
C LEU A 184 13.65 2.88 18.29
N ASP A 185 13.83 2.08 19.34
CA ASP A 185 15.08 1.34 19.55
C ASP A 185 15.36 0.32 18.43
N GLY A 186 16.62 -0.07 18.28
CA GLY A 186 17.04 -1.06 17.29
C GLY A 186 16.32 -2.40 17.43
N ALA A 187 15.93 -2.79 18.65
CA ALA A 187 15.22 -4.03 18.93
C ALA A 187 13.81 -4.02 18.32
N PHE A 188 13.14 -2.86 18.30
CA PHE A 188 11.86 -2.70 17.60
C PHE A 188 12.02 -2.98 16.09
N HIS A 189 12.99 -2.35 15.44
CA HIS A 189 13.24 -2.51 14.02
C HIS A 189 13.69 -3.93 13.64
N GLU A 190 14.44 -4.60 14.51
CA GLU A 190 14.79 -6.02 14.30
C GLU A 190 13.54 -6.92 14.38
N ARG A 191 12.59 -6.66 15.28
CA ARG A 191 11.31 -7.37 15.31
C ARG A 191 10.48 -7.11 14.06
N VAL A 192 10.45 -5.86 13.58
CA VAL A 192 9.76 -5.51 12.32
C VAL A 192 10.37 -6.27 11.15
N ARG A 193 11.70 -6.28 11.03
CA ARG A 193 12.41 -7.04 10.00
C ARG A 193 12.10 -8.54 10.10
N ALA A 194 12.15 -9.11 11.29
CA ALA A 194 11.77 -10.50 11.52
C ALA A 194 10.33 -10.80 11.09
N GLY A 195 9.41 -9.87 11.31
CA GLY A 195 8.02 -9.96 10.84
C GLY A 195 7.92 -10.01 9.31
N PHE A 196 8.65 -9.17 8.60
CA PHE A 196 8.70 -9.21 7.13
C PHE A 196 9.29 -10.53 6.61
N LEU A 197 10.36 -11.03 7.23
CA LEU A 197 10.97 -12.30 6.85
C LEU A 197 10.01 -13.48 7.08
N ALA A 198 9.29 -13.51 8.21
CA ALA A 198 8.28 -14.51 8.48
C ALA A 198 7.12 -14.49 7.45
N LEU A 199 6.73 -13.31 6.96
CA LEU A 199 5.74 -13.18 5.88
C LEU A 199 6.27 -13.73 4.55
N ALA A 200 7.54 -13.45 4.22
CA ALA A 200 8.17 -13.98 3.01
C ALA A 200 8.31 -15.50 3.04
N GLU A 201 8.63 -16.08 4.18
CA GLU A 201 8.70 -17.53 4.37
C GLU A 201 7.32 -18.19 4.28
N ALA A 202 6.28 -17.54 4.80
CA ALA A 202 4.91 -18.06 4.77
C ALA A 202 4.25 -17.97 3.39
N GLU A 203 4.62 -16.97 2.57
CA GLU A 203 3.98 -16.69 1.28
C GLU A 203 5.02 -16.45 0.16
N PRO A 204 5.92 -17.43 -0.13
CA PRO A 204 7.06 -17.23 -1.05
C PRO A 204 6.63 -16.96 -2.49
N GLU A 205 5.44 -17.38 -2.90
CA GLU A 205 4.91 -17.10 -4.23
C GLU A 205 4.46 -15.64 -4.39
N ARG A 206 3.97 -15.03 -3.32
CA ARG A 206 3.51 -13.64 -3.31
C ARG A 206 4.62 -12.66 -2.90
N VAL A 207 5.47 -13.02 -1.95
CA VAL A 207 6.49 -12.14 -1.36
C VAL A 207 7.87 -12.53 -1.88
N ARG A 208 8.44 -11.71 -2.72
CA ARG A 208 9.80 -11.89 -3.25
C ARG A 208 10.79 -11.06 -2.43
N ARG A 209 11.68 -11.76 -1.73
CA ARG A 209 12.75 -11.14 -0.95
C ARG A 209 13.90 -10.73 -1.85
N ILE A 210 14.38 -9.49 -1.68
CA ILE A 210 15.45 -8.86 -2.46
C ILE A 210 16.49 -8.34 -1.47
N ASP A 211 17.75 -8.64 -1.67
CA ASP A 211 18.84 -8.10 -0.86
C ASP A 211 19.04 -6.61 -1.17
N ALA A 212 18.46 -5.75 -0.33
CA ALA A 212 18.56 -4.32 -0.46
C ALA A 212 19.83 -3.72 0.17
N SER A 213 20.76 -4.54 0.66
CA SER A 213 22.12 -4.10 1.08
C SER A 213 23.04 -3.84 -0.11
N ALA A 214 22.75 -4.46 -1.26
CA ALA A 214 23.46 -4.27 -2.52
C ALA A 214 23.32 -2.84 -3.09
N ASP A 215 24.07 -2.53 -4.15
CA ASP A 215 23.98 -1.23 -4.81
C ASP A 215 22.62 -1.03 -5.53
N ILE A 216 22.27 0.24 -5.75
CA ILE A 216 20.97 0.64 -6.31
C ILE A 216 20.71 -0.01 -7.67
N ALA A 217 21.74 -0.17 -8.52
CA ALA A 217 21.59 -0.69 -9.87
C ALA A 217 21.37 -2.21 -9.85
N HIS A 218 22.03 -2.93 -8.96
CA HIS A 218 21.82 -4.35 -8.73
C HIS A 218 20.38 -4.62 -8.28
N VAL A 219 19.93 -3.96 -7.21
CA VAL A 219 18.56 -4.08 -6.68
C VAL A 219 17.52 -3.74 -7.74
N ARG A 220 17.74 -2.68 -8.52
CA ARG A 220 16.85 -2.30 -9.64
C ARG A 220 16.72 -3.42 -10.67
N ASN A 221 17.85 -4.02 -11.07
CA ASN A 221 17.86 -5.04 -12.11
C ASN A 221 17.16 -6.33 -11.63
N GLU A 222 17.37 -6.71 -10.37
CA GLU A 222 16.69 -7.85 -9.75
C GLU A 222 15.17 -7.61 -9.68
N ILE A 223 14.73 -6.45 -9.19
CA ILE A 223 13.32 -6.07 -9.16
C ILE A 223 12.70 -6.10 -10.55
N ALA A 224 13.37 -5.52 -11.55
CA ALA A 224 12.87 -5.48 -12.93
C ALA A 224 12.72 -6.91 -13.49
N GLY A 225 13.70 -7.78 -13.26
CA GLY A 225 13.63 -9.18 -13.68
C GLY A 225 12.48 -9.95 -13.05
N ILE A 226 12.28 -9.80 -11.73
CA ILE A 226 11.16 -10.43 -11.00
C ILE A 226 9.82 -9.97 -11.57
N VAL A 227 9.64 -8.65 -11.73
CA VAL A 227 8.36 -8.09 -12.18
C VAL A 227 8.07 -8.44 -13.65
N ASP A 228 9.07 -8.39 -14.52
CA ASP A 228 8.91 -8.77 -15.94
C ASP A 228 8.52 -10.23 -16.08
N ALA A 229 9.17 -11.16 -15.36
CA ALA A 229 8.85 -12.58 -15.37
C ALA A 229 7.43 -12.82 -14.85
N TRP A 230 7.08 -12.21 -13.70
CA TRP A 230 5.75 -12.33 -13.10
C TRP A 230 4.63 -11.79 -13.99
N LEU A 231 4.84 -10.66 -14.68
CA LEU A 231 3.88 -10.12 -15.65
C LEU A 231 3.71 -11.02 -16.88
N ALA A 232 4.79 -11.65 -17.34
CA ALA A 232 4.73 -12.58 -18.48
C ALA A 232 3.90 -13.85 -18.15
N GLU A 233 3.94 -14.32 -16.91
CA GLU A 233 3.11 -15.45 -16.45
C GLU A 233 1.61 -15.11 -16.40
N ARG A 234 1.24 -13.89 -16.04
CA ARG A 234 -0.15 -13.43 -15.97
C ARG A 234 -0.80 -13.16 -17.33
N THR A 235 -0.02 -13.03 -18.37
CA THR A 235 -0.51 -12.79 -19.75
C THR A 235 -0.66 -14.05 -20.58
N ARG A 236 -0.31 -15.21 -20.03
CA ARG A 236 -0.54 -16.53 -20.63
C ARG A 236 -1.89 -17.10 -20.22
#